data_578fcba3a1f8380e946cbf060f9ed737
#
_entry.id   578fcba3a1f8380e946cbf060f9ed737
#
_cell.length_a   1.000
_cell.length_b   1.000
_cell.length_c   1.000
_cell.angle_alpha   90.00
_cell.angle_beta   90.00
_cell.angle_gamma   90.00
#
_symmetry.space_group_name_H-M   'P 1'
#
loop_
_entity.id
_entity.type
_entity.pdbx_description
1 polymer ?
#
loop_
_entity_poly.entity_id
_entity_poly.type
_entity_poly.pdbx_seq_one_letter_code
_entity_poly.pdbx_strand_id
1 'polypeptide(L)'
;MSHFSELIHKYREAAKTQREKGNYFELLCIKYFQNDPFYSEIFVSVQTYKEWAHSQGLPGGDTGIDLVATTQEGEFSAIQCKLYDADAKISKSEIDSFLSAASKKYFTHRYLISTTHEWSVHALSTLENQDPPVTKINLETLE
;
A
#
# COMPACT_ATOMS: atom_id res chain seq x y z
N MET A 1 9.90 7.71 19.48
CA MET A 1 8.95 6.93 18.69
C MET A 1 8.20 7.85 17.75
N SER A 2 8.01 7.43 16.52
CA SER A 2 7.32 8.25 15.53
C SER A 2 5.83 8.35 15.83
N HIS A 3 5.21 9.39 15.30
CA HIS A 3 3.77 9.54 15.37
C HIS A 3 3.06 8.35 14.69
N PHE A 4 3.56 7.90 13.55
CA PHE A 4 3.04 6.73 12.84
C PHE A 4 3.21 5.44 13.64
N SER A 5 4.38 5.24 14.26
CA SER A 5 4.61 4.06 15.10
C SER A 5 3.64 4.00 16.26
N GLU A 6 3.35 5.13 16.88
CA GLU A 6 2.37 5.21 17.97
C GLU A 6 0.97 4.88 17.50
N LEU A 7 0.56 5.40 16.35
CA LEU A 7 -0.76 5.13 15.78
C LEU A 7 -0.90 3.65 15.40
N ILE A 8 0.12 3.08 14.78
CA ILE A 8 0.12 1.66 14.41
C ILE A 8 -0.02 0.80 15.65
N HIS A 9 0.72 1.13 16.72
CA HIS A 9 0.66 0.40 17.98
C HIS A 9 -0.75 0.48 18.57
N LYS A 10 -1.36 1.65 18.58
CA LYS A 10 -2.73 1.84 19.04
C LYS A 10 -3.73 1.00 18.26
N TYR A 11 -3.60 0.98 16.95
CA TYR A 11 -4.51 0.21 16.10
C TYR A 11 -4.35 -1.29 16.33
N ARG A 12 -3.12 -1.76 16.53
CA ARG A 12 -2.87 -3.18 16.84
C ARG A 12 -3.52 -3.60 18.15
N GLU A 13 -3.45 -2.74 19.17
CA GLU A 13 -4.06 -3.03 20.47
C GLU A 13 -5.57 -2.95 20.43
N ALA A 14 -6.13 -2.01 19.68
CA ALA A 14 -7.57 -1.81 19.59
C ALA A 14 -8.25 -2.87 18.73
N ALA A 15 -7.58 -3.39 17.72
CA ALA A 15 -8.16 -4.34 16.79
C ALA A 15 -8.30 -5.73 17.42
N LYS A 16 -9.48 -6.33 17.26
CA LYS A 16 -9.80 -7.65 17.81
C LYS A 16 -9.49 -8.79 16.83
N THR A 17 -9.42 -8.50 15.53
CA THR A 17 -9.19 -9.47 14.49
C THR A 17 -8.11 -8.98 13.52
N GLN A 18 -7.54 -9.91 12.74
CA GLN A 18 -6.57 -9.54 11.71
C GLN A 18 -7.21 -8.64 10.64
N ARG A 19 -8.48 -8.88 10.34
CA ARG A 19 -9.22 -8.06 9.39
C ARG A 19 -9.36 -6.62 9.87
N GLU A 20 -9.67 -6.42 11.15
CA GLU A 20 -9.75 -5.08 11.73
C GLU A 20 -8.40 -4.38 11.68
N LYS A 21 -7.30 -5.09 11.99
CA LYS A 21 -5.95 -4.54 11.89
C LYS A 21 -5.65 -4.06 10.47
N GLY A 22 -5.99 -4.87 9.47
CA GLY A 22 -5.79 -4.52 8.08
C GLY A 22 -6.59 -3.29 7.68
N ASN A 23 -7.86 -3.21 8.08
CA ASN A 23 -8.72 -2.07 7.76
C ASN A 23 -8.20 -0.78 8.40
N TYR A 24 -7.78 -0.83 9.64
CA TYR A 24 -7.21 0.35 10.32
C TYR A 24 -5.91 0.80 9.64
N PHE A 25 -5.08 -0.14 9.22
CA PHE A 25 -3.84 0.18 8.56
C PHE A 25 -4.08 0.83 7.20
N GLU A 26 -5.07 0.33 6.44
CA GLU A 26 -5.45 0.94 5.16
C GLU A 26 -5.90 2.39 5.35
N LEU A 27 -6.73 2.65 6.36
CA LEU A 27 -7.16 4.01 6.67
C LEU A 27 -5.99 4.90 7.06
N LEU A 28 -5.04 4.37 7.81
CA LEU A 28 -3.84 5.11 8.19
C LEU A 28 -3.00 5.45 6.96
N CYS A 29 -2.87 4.50 6.02
CA CYS A 29 -2.14 4.74 4.78
C CYS A 29 -2.80 5.82 3.93
N ILE A 30 -4.14 5.81 3.83
CA ILE A 30 -4.87 6.86 3.11
C ILE A 30 -4.54 8.23 3.71
N LYS A 31 -4.61 8.35 5.04
CA LYS A 31 -4.30 9.60 5.72
C LYS A 31 -2.84 10.02 5.51
N TYR A 32 -1.93 9.04 5.50
CA TYR A 32 -0.53 9.33 5.24
C TYR A 32 -0.35 10.00 3.87
N PHE A 33 -0.91 9.40 2.81
CA PHE A 33 -0.77 9.94 1.46
C PHE A 33 -1.46 11.29 1.30
N GLN A 34 -2.56 11.53 2.00
CA GLN A 34 -3.31 12.78 1.93
C GLN A 34 -2.58 13.92 2.65
N ASN A 35 -1.78 13.63 3.66
CA ASN A 35 -1.16 14.64 4.52
C ASN A 35 0.35 14.81 4.30
N ASP A 36 1.00 13.85 3.66
CA ASP A 36 2.43 13.94 3.37
C ASP A 36 2.68 15.07 2.36
N PRO A 37 3.61 16.01 2.64
CA PRO A 37 3.84 17.16 1.74
C PRO A 37 4.17 16.77 0.30
N PHE A 38 4.88 15.66 0.10
CA PHE A 38 5.24 15.19 -1.23
C PHE A 38 4.05 14.56 -1.95
N TYR A 39 3.40 13.58 -1.31
CA TYR A 39 2.32 12.84 -1.96
C TYR A 39 1.03 13.65 -2.08
N SER A 40 0.77 14.57 -1.17
CA SER A 40 -0.43 15.41 -1.25
C SER A 40 -0.40 16.34 -2.46
N GLU A 41 0.78 16.64 -2.99
CA GLU A 41 0.90 17.44 -4.22
C GLU A 41 0.73 16.58 -5.47
N ILE A 42 1.06 15.29 -5.39
CA ILE A 42 0.99 14.37 -6.54
C ILE A 42 -0.40 13.79 -6.70
N PHE A 43 -1.03 13.37 -5.60
CA PHE A 43 -2.30 12.67 -5.63
C PHE A 43 -3.47 13.59 -5.33
N VAL A 44 -4.47 13.62 -6.22
CA VAL A 44 -5.72 14.36 -5.99
C VAL A 44 -6.69 13.55 -5.14
N SER A 45 -6.59 12.22 -5.17
CA SER A 45 -7.42 11.35 -4.34
C SER A 45 -6.72 10.05 -4.03
N VAL A 46 -7.07 9.44 -2.90
CA VAL A 46 -6.63 8.10 -2.51
C VAL A 46 -7.86 7.38 -1.99
N GLN A 47 -8.19 6.26 -2.62
CA GLN A 47 -9.40 5.49 -2.31
C GLN A 47 -9.04 4.03 -2.05
N THR A 48 -9.96 3.30 -1.39
CA THR A 48 -9.82 1.83 -1.36
C THR A 48 -9.98 1.29 -2.78
N TYR A 49 -9.40 0.14 -3.05
CA TYR A 49 -9.54 -0.50 -4.36
C TYR A 49 -11.03 -0.71 -4.70
N LYS A 50 -11.82 -1.12 -3.72
CA LYS A 50 -13.25 -1.36 -3.91
C LYS A 50 -13.98 -0.09 -4.37
N GLU A 51 -13.72 1.03 -3.73
CA GLU A 51 -14.32 2.31 -4.09
C GLU A 51 -13.90 2.74 -5.49
N TRP A 52 -12.62 2.63 -5.78
CA TRP A 52 -12.08 3.00 -7.09
C TRP A 52 -12.67 2.11 -8.19
N ALA A 53 -12.69 0.79 -7.97
CA ALA A 53 -13.22 -0.15 -8.95
C ALA A 53 -14.69 0.13 -9.25
N HIS A 54 -15.48 0.43 -8.21
CA HIS A 54 -16.88 0.78 -8.38
C HIS A 54 -17.04 2.02 -9.26
N SER A 55 -16.21 3.04 -9.04
CA SER A 55 -16.26 4.27 -9.84
C SER A 55 -15.86 4.04 -11.30
N GLN A 56 -15.08 3.00 -11.57
CA GLN A 56 -14.64 2.65 -12.93
C GLN A 56 -15.53 1.59 -13.59
N GLY A 57 -16.57 1.13 -12.89
CA GLY A 57 -17.44 0.08 -13.42
C GLY A 57 -16.79 -1.30 -13.45
N LEU A 58 -15.81 -1.54 -12.57
CA LEU A 58 -15.07 -2.79 -12.50
C LEU A 58 -15.50 -3.62 -11.29
N PRO A 59 -15.29 -4.97 -11.33
CA PRO A 59 -15.56 -5.80 -10.16
C PRO A 59 -14.69 -5.39 -8.98
N GLY A 60 -15.28 -5.25 -7.81
CA GLY A 60 -14.57 -4.83 -6.59
C GLY A 60 -14.08 -5.99 -5.74
N GLY A 61 -13.73 -7.12 -6.35
CA GLY A 61 -13.28 -8.31 -5.63
C GLY A 61 -11.88 -8.15 -5.04
N ASP A 62 -11.47 -9.15 -4.25
CA ASP A 62 -10.15 -9.20 -3.65
C ASP A 62 -9.09 -9.46 -4.71
N THR A 63 -8.22 -8.50 -4.93
CA THR A 63 -7.26 -8.54 -6.05
C THR A 63 -5.80 -8.40 -5.61
N GLY A 64 -5.54 -8.24 -4.32
CA GLY A 64 -4.19 -7.96 -3.85
C GLY A 64 -3.80 -6.49 -3.92
N ILE A 65 -4.67 -5.64 -4.43
CA ILE A 65 -4.49 -4.18 -4.38
C ILE A 65 -5.40 -3.63 -3.28
N ASP A 66 -4.84 -2.88 -2.36
CA ASP A 66 -5.59 -2.34 -1.23
C ASP A 66 -6.14 -0.95 -1.51
N LEU A 67 -5.31 -0.09 -2.11
CA LEU A 67 -5.67 1.30 -2.38
C LEU A 67 -5.34 1.67 -3.82
N VAL A 68 -6.02 2.69 -4.34
CA VAL A 68 -5.69 3.31 -5.62
C VAL A 68 -5.62 4.82 -5.43
N ALA A 69 -4.53 5.42 -5.86
CA ALA A 69 -4.35 6.88 -5.85
C ALA A 69 -4.48 7.40 -7.27
N THR A 70 -5.11 8.58 -7.41
CA THR A 70 -5.24 9.25 -8.70
C THR A 70 -4.32 10.47 -8.71
N THR A 71 -3.48 10.59 -9.73
CA THR A 71 -2.55 11.71 -9.85
C THR A 71 -3.24 12.95 -10.42
N GLN A 72 -2.52 14.09 -10.38
CA GLN A 72 -3.01 15.34 -10.96
C GLN A 72 -3.27 15.20 -12.47
N GLU A 73 -2.53 14.32 -13.14
CA GLU A 73 -2.69 14.07 -14.58
C GLU A 73 -3.78 13.05 -14.88
N GLY A 74 -4.43 12.50 -13.87
CA GLY A 74 -5.47 11.51 -14.04
C GLY A 74 -4.98 10.08 -14.16
N GLU A 75 -3.71 9.82 -13.86
CA GLU A 75 -3.14 8.49 -13.87
C GLU A 75 -3.42 7.77 -12.55
N PHE A 76 -3.46 6.43 -12.58
CA PHE A 76 -3.76 5.63 -11.41
C PHE A 76 -2.51 4.91 -10.89
N SER A 77 -2.36 4.91 -9.56
CA SER A 77 -1.28 4.22 -8.87
C SER A 77 -1.87 3.13 -7.98
N ALA A 78 -1.39 1.90 -8.13
CA ALA A 78 -1.83 0.78 -7.31
C ALA A 78 -0.98 0.72 -6.03
N ILE A 79 -1.63 0.53 -4.88
CA ILE A 79 -0.96 0.55 -3.59
C ILE A 79 -1.35 -0.70 -2.80
N GLN A 80 -0.36 -1.39 -2.25
CA GLN A 80 -0.58 -2.46 -1.30
C GLN A 80 -0.07 -2.05 0.07
N CYS A 81 -0.90 -2.26 1.09
CA CYS A 81 -0.59 -1.92 2.48
C CYS A 81 -0.39 -3.21 3.26
N LYS A 82 0.73 -3.34 3.95
CA LYS A 82 1.06 -4.54 4.73
C LYS A 82 1.45 -4.18 6.16
N LEU A 83 0.62 -4.63 7.10
CA LEU A 83 0.89 -4.52 8.53
C LEU A 83 1.51 -5.83 8.99
N TYR A 84 2.79 -5.78 9.35
CA TYR A 84 3.52 -6.97 9.79
C TYR A 84 3.93 -6.87 11.25
N ASP A 85 4.16 -8.02 11.86
CA ASP A 85 4.85 -8.08 13.14
C ASP A 85 6.32 -7.65 12.95
N ALA A 86 6.95 -7.21 14.03
CA ALA A 86 8.27 -6.58 13.95
C ALA A 86 9.36 -7.44 13.29
N ASP A 87 9.25 -8.74 13.42
CA ASP A 87 10.24 -9.68 12.87
C ASP A 87 9.80 -10.40 11.60
N ALA A 88 8.64 -10.03 11.05
CA ALA A 88 8.15 -10.63 9.82
C ALA A 88 8.92 -10.13 8.61
N LYS A 89 9.06 -11.01 7.60
CA LYS A 89 9.69 -10.66 6.32
C LYS A 89 8.66 -10.69 5.21
N ILE A 90 8.80 -9.78 4.28
CA ILE A 90 7.95 -9.73 3.09
C ILE A 90 8.43 -10.82 2.12
N SER A 91 7.54 -11.71 1.72
CA SER A 91 7.86 -12.83 0.85
C SER A 91 7.60 -12.52 -0.62
N LYS A 92 8.24 -13.32 -1.49
CA LYS A 92 8.04 -13.20 -2.93
C LYS A 92 6.59 -13.45 -3.33
N SER A 93 5.92 -14.44 -2.71
CA SER A 93 4.53 -14.77 -3.07
C SER A 93 3.56 -13.61 -2.80
N GLU A 94 3.77 -12.86 -1.73
CA GLU A 94 2.96 -11.69 -1.42
C GLU A 94 3.13 -10.61 -2.48
N ILE A 95 4.36 -10.40 -2.92
CA ILE A 95 4.69 -9.42 -3.94
C ILE A 95 4.16 -9.85 -5.31
N ASP A 96 4.30 -11.13 -5.66
CA ASP A 96 3.80 -11.65 -6.93
C ASP A 96 2.30 -11.43 -7.09
N SER A 97 1.53 -11.65 -6.04
CA SER A 97 0.07 -11.42 -6.07
C SER A 97 -0.25 -9.95 -6.37
N PHE A 98 0.46 -9.05 -5.71
CA PHE A 98 0.27 -7.62 -5.94
C PHE A 98 0.69 -7.22 -7.36
N LEU A 99 1.86 -7.67 -7.82
CA LEU A 99 2.37 -7.32 -9.14
C LEU A 99 1.44 -7.86 -10.24
N SER A 100 0.90 -9.07 -10.05
CA SER A 100 -0.04 -9.64 -11.00
C SER A 100 -1.30 -8.77 -11.11
N ALA A 101 -1.89 -8.39 -9.99
CA ALA A 101 -3.07 -7.54 -9.97
C ALA A 101 -2.78 -6.14 -10.51
N ALA A 102 -1.61 -5.60 -10.22
CA ALA A 102 -1.22 -4.24 -10.59
C ALA A 102 -0.56 -4.15 -11.96
N SER A 103 -0.51 -5.25 -12.72
CA SER A 103 0.07 -5.26 -14.07
C SER A 103 -0.91 -4.77 -15.14
N LYS A 104 -2.15 -4.48 -14.77
CA LYS A 104 -3.15 -3.97 -15.71
C LYS A 104 -2.71 -2.60 -16.23
N LYS A 105 -3.00 -2.34 -17.50
CA LYS A 105 -2.49 -1.16 -18.20
C LYS A 105 -2.99 0.19 -17.65
N TYR A 106 -4.03 0.20 -16.84
CA TYR A 106 -4.50 1.45 -16.26
C TYR A 106 -3.70 1.91 -15.04
N PHE A 107 -2.76 1.09 -14.53
CA PHE A 107 -1.87 1.50 -13.44
C PHE A 107 -0.51 1.92 -14.01
N THR A 108 -0.11 3.15 -13.74
CA THR A 108 1.17 3.70 -14.22
C THR A 108 2.27 3.63 -13.17
N HIS A 109 1.90 3.51 -11.88
CA HIS A 109 2.84 3.41 -10.78
C HIS A 109 2.33 2.41 -9.77
N ARG A 110 3.26 1.82 -9.02
CA ARG A 110 2.94 0.82 -8.00
C ARG A 110 3.72 1.12 -6.73
N TYR A 111 3.03 1.00 -5.59
CA TYR A 111 3.61 1.29 -4.28
C TYR A 111 3.35 0.12 -3.33
N LEU A 112 4.38 -0.24 -2.56
CA LEU A 112 4.26 -1.18 -1.45
C LEU A 112 4.60 -0.43 -0.17
N ILE A 113 3.61 -0.24 0.69
CA ILE A 113 3.80 0.44 1.97
C ILE A 113 3.70 -0.60 3.09
N SER A 114 4.67 -0.62 3.98
CA SER A 114 4.82 -1.68 4.98
C SER A 114 5.32 -1.14 6.31
N THR A 115 4.99 -1.85 7.38
CA THR A 115 5.52 -1.56 8.72
C THR A 115 6.85 -2.27 8.98
N THR A 116 7.28 -3.18 8.11
CA THR A 116 8.56 -3.85 8.24
C THR A 116 9.51 -3.40 7.14
N HIS A 117 10.80 -3.33 7.45
CA HIS A 117 11.86 -3.10 6.47
C HIS A 117 12.60 -4.41 6.13
N GLU A 118 12.11 -5.53 6.63
CA GLU A 118 12.68 -6.84 6.36
C GLU A 118 12.08 -7.43 5.08
N TRP A 119 12.91 -7.56 4.05
CA TRP A 119 12.49 -8.08 2.75
C TRP A 119 13.33 -9.31 2.42
N SER A 120 12.70 -10.39 1.97
CA SER A 120 13.45 -11.56 1.53
C SER A 120 14.27 -11.22 0.28
N VAL A 121 15.35 -11.97 0.07
CA VAL A 121 16.21 -11.79 -1.13
C VAL A 121 15.37 -11.96 -2.40
N HIS A 122 14.49 -12.96 -2.41
CA HIS A 122 13.62 -13.22 -3.56
C HIS A 122 12.62 -12.10 -3.79
N ALA A 123 12.09 -11.50 -2.71
CA ALA A 123 11.18 -10.36 -2.81
C ALA A 123 11.87 -9.15 -3.42
N LEU A 124 13.08 -8.82 -2.94
CA LEU A 124 13.86 -7.70 -3.49
C LEU A 124 14.20 -7.93 -4.95
N SER A 125 14.61 -9.14 -5.31
CA SER A 125 14.93 -9.50 -6.69
C SER A 125 13.72 -9.34 -7.60
N THR A 126 12.54 -9.71 -7.12
CA THR A 126 11.28 -9.58 -7.89
C THR A 126 10.94 -8.12 -8.19
N LEU A 127 11.30 -7.21 -7.29
CA LEU A 127 10.99 -5.79 -7.45
C LEU A 127 11.96 -5.06 -8.38
N GLU A 128 13.14 -5.65 -8.64
CA GLU A 128 14.11 -5.03 -9.53
C GLU A 128 13.60 -5.02 -10.97
N ASN A 129 13.90 -3.94 -11.68
CA ASN A 129 13.62 -3.80 -13.12
C ASN A 129 12.13 -3.97 -13.50
N GLN A 130 11.22 -3.67 -12.58
CA GLN A 130 9.79 -3.66 -12.89
C GLN A 130 9.42 -2.46 -13.75
N ASP A 131 8.52 -2.68 -14.70
CA ASP A 131 7.97 -1.63 -15.55
C ASP A 131 6.44 -1.77 -15.58
N PRO A 132 5.68 -0.85 -14.99
CA PRO A 132 6.13 0.36 -14.29
C PRO A 132 6.90 0.06 -13.00
N PRO A 133 7.68 1.03 -12.50
CA PRO A 133 8.48 0.80 -11.30
C PRO A 133 7.63 0.62 -10.04
N VAL A 134 8.20 -0.08 -9.05
CA VAL A 134 7.57 -0.27 -7.75
C VAL A 134 8.34 0.55 -6.72
N THR A 135 7.64 1.41 -5.98
CA THR A 135 8.24 2.20 -4.90
C THR A 135 7.91 1.53 -3.56
N LYS A 136 8.94 1.26 -2.77
CA LYS A 136 8.79 0.71 -1.43
C LYS A 136 8.74 1.86 -0.42
N ILE A 137 7.74 1.84 0.45
CA ILE A 137 7.62 2.82 1.52
C ILE A 137 7.61 2.07 2.85
N ASN A 138 8.53 2.44 3.74
CA ASN A 138 8.61 1.86 5.07
C ASN A 138 8.19 2.92 6.09
N LEU A 139 7.06 2.70 6.75
CA LEU A 139 6.50 3.68 7.69
C LEU A 139 7.37 3.89 8.93
N GLU A 140 8.21 2.92 9.31
CA GLU A 140 9.08 3.07 10.46
C GLU A 140 10.20 4.09 10.24
N THR A 141 10.53 4.36 8.97
CA THR A 141 11.61 5.29 8.64
C THR A 141 11.11 6.66 8.19
N LEU A 142 9.79 6.85 8.14
CA LEU A 142 9.16 8.06 7.62
C LEU A 142 8.85 9.06 8.74
N GLU A 143 9.87 9.75 9.20
CA GLU A 143 9.64 10.82 10.17
C GLU A 143 10.35 12.08 9.80
#